data_40ab1d6030dd2319ef9f67fd8f7ed78e
#
_entry.id   40ab1d6030dd2319ef9f67fd8f7ed78e
#
_cell.length_a   1.000
_cell.length_b   1.000
_cell.length_c   1.000
_cell.angle_alpha   90.00
_cell.angle_beta   90.00
_cell.angle_gamma   90.00
#
_symmetry.space_group_name_H-M   'P 1'
#
loop_
_entity.id
_entity.type
_entity.pdbx_description
1 polymer ?
#
loop_
_entity_poly.entity_id
_entity_poly.type
_entity_poly.pdbx_seq_one_letter_code
_entity_poly.pdbx_strand_id
1 'polypeptide(L)'
;MSAPAFRIVTRKSPLALWQAELVRKRLQALYPTLAIDLIGVHTTGDKILDAPLAKIGGKGLFIKELEQRLLEGSADLAVHSMKDVTIDLPAGLAIPVILEREDPRDAFISERYGSLDSLPHRARIGTSSLRRQCQLKAHRPDLEIRDLRGNVGTRLRKLDQGEFDAIILAAAGVKRLDLHARIKGYLAPEIMLPAIGQGALGIECRVADEPVLELIQPLDHSDTHLCVVAERAVSRRLYGDCQVPLAGHAELIEGKLFLRALVGRIDGSEIVHGQISGPQANAEELGIALAEDLLSRGAKTLLEELMQDAKGE
;
A
#
# COMPACT_ATOMS: atom_id res chain seq x y z
N MET A 1 22.27 32.73 -13.63
CA MET A 1 21.83 31.95 -12.43
C MET A 1 21.14 30.73 -12.95
N SER A 2 21.55 29.52 -12.56
CA SER A 2 20.84 28.31 -12.91
C SER A 2 19.44 28.36 -12.29
N ALA A 3 18.42 27.91 -13.02
CA ALA A 3 17.07 27.73 -12.45
C ALA A 3 17.17 26.87 -11.17
N PRO A 4 16.39 27.14 -10.13
CA PRO A 4 16.41 26.32 -8.93
C PRO A 4 16.06 24.86 -9.31
N ALA A 5 16.76 23.90 -8.72
CA ALA A 5 16.50 22.49 -8.96
C ALA A 5 15.12 22.13 -8.40
N PHE A 6 14.39 21.30 -9.14
CA PHE A 6 13.12 20.70 -8.72
C PHE A 6 13.38 19.67 -7.62
N ARG A 7 12.58 19.66 -6.56
CA ARG A 7 12.90 18.93 -5.34
C ARG A 7 11.88 17.82 -5.05
N ILE A 8 12.36 16.59 -5.02
CA ILE A 8 11.57 15.41 -4.64
C ILE A 8 11.93 15.02 -3.21
N VAL A 9 10.99 15.13 -2.27
CA VAL A 9 11.19 14.62 -0.91
C VAL A 9 10.81 13.14 -0.83
N THR A 10 11.61 12.35 -0.13
CA THR A 10 11.41 10.90 0.04
C THR A 10 11.99 10.42 1.37
N ARG A 11 11.54 9.24 1.83
CA ARG A 11 12.16 8.56 2.95
C ARG A 11 13.53 7.99 2.57
N LYS A 12 14.40 7.79 3.56
CA LYS A 12 15.75 7.20 3.34
C LYS A 12 15.76 5.68 3.21
N SER A 13 14.60 5.00 3.25
CA SER A 13 14.58 3.55 3.03
C SER A 13 14.95 3.21 1.57
N PRO A 14 15.64 2.07 1.33
CA PRO A 14 16.03 1.69 -0.04
C PRO A 14 14.88 1.68 -1.03
N LEU A 15 13.70 1.19 -0.62
CA LEU A 15 12.52 1.16 -1.48
C LEU A 15 11.99 2.56 -1.79
N ALA A 16 11.93 3.45 -0.81
CA ALA A 16 11.46 4.82 -1.03
C ALA A 16 12.43 5.62 -1.93
N LEU A 17 13.73 5.47 -1.73
CA LEU A 17 14.74 6.05 -2.62
C LEU A 17 14.60 5.54 -4.05
N TRP A 18 14.40 4.24 -4.23
CA TRP A 18 14.15 3.64 -5.56
C TRP A 18 12.91 4.25 -6.24
N GLN A 19 11.82 4.46 -5.47
CA GLN A 19 10.58 5.04 -5.98
C GLN A 19 10.76 6.50 -6.42
N ALA A 20 11.45 7.31 -5.61
CA ALA A 20 11.77 8.69 -5.96
C ALA A 20 12.71 8.78 -7.17
N GLU A 21 13.69 7.88 -7.26
CA GLU A 21 14.61 7.78 -8.38
C GLU A 21 13.91 7.38 -9.68
N LEU A 22 12.90 6.51 -9.62
CA LEU A 22 12.06 6.15 -10.77
C LEU A 22 11.34 7.40 -11.32
N VAL A 23 10.72 8.19 -10.44
CA VAL A 23 10.03 9.44 -10.83
C VAL A 23 11.04 10.43 -11.40
N ARG A 24 12.20 10.63 -10.75
CA ARG A 24 13.27 11.48 -11.27
C ARG A 24 13.67 11.10 -12.69
N LYS A 25 13.94 9.82 -12.94
CA LYS A 25 14.33 9.33 -14.27
C LYS A 25 13.24 9.54 -15.31
N ARG A 26 11.97 9.29 -14.96
CA ARG A 26 10.85 9.52 -15.89
C ARG A 26 10.68 10.99 -16.23
N LEU A 27 10.79 11.89 -15.25
CA LEU A 27 10.74 13.33 -15.48
C LEU A 27 11.92 13.81 -16.33
N GLN A 28 13.14 13.34 -16.05
CA GLN A 28 14.34 13.69 -16.84
C GLN A 28 14.28 13.15 -18.28
N ALA A 29 13.59 12.04 -18.51
CA ALA A 29 13.36 11.54 -19.87
C ALA A 29 12.41 12.45 -20.66
N LEU A 30 11.39 13.04 -20.00
CA LEU A 30 10.49 14.01 -20.62
C LEU A 30 11.11 15.42 -20.72
N TYR A 31 11.90 15.82 -19.73
CA TYR A 31 12.48 17.13 -19.58
C TYR A 31 14.00 17.05 -19.31
N PRO A 32 14.83 16.80 -20.35
CA PRO A 32 16.27 16.50 -20.18
C PRO A 32 17.08 17.59 -19.47
N THR A 33 16.62 18.84 -19.52
CA THR A 33 17.30 19.99 -18.88
C THR A 33 16.85 20.25 -17.45
N LEU A 34 15.86 19.52 -16.95
CA LEU A 34 15.32 19.70 -15.62
C LEU A 34 16.29 19.15 -14.57
N ALA A 35 16.86 20.05 -13.75
CA ALA A 35 17.64 19.66 -12.60
C ALA A 35 16.70 19.18 -11.47
N ILE A 36 16.92 17.97 -10.95
CA ILE A 36 16.08 17.38 -9.92
C ILE A 36 16.93 16.87 -8.77
N ASP A 37 16.66 17.38 -7.57
CA ASP A 37 17.29 16.96 -6.31
C ASP A 37 16.39 16.02 -5.52
N LEU A 38 16.97 14.98 -4.93
CA LEU A 38 16.29 14.10 -3.99
C LEU A 38 16.60 14.52 -2.56
N ILE A 39 15.56 14.82 -1.78
CA ILE A 39 15.66 15.19 -0.37
C ILE A 39 15.23 14.01 0.51
N GLY A 40 16.20 13.28 1.06
CA GLY A 40 15.94 12.15 1.95
C GLY A 40 15.65 12.59 3.38
N VAL A 41 14.50 12.18 3.93
CA VAL A 41 14.11 12.45 5.32
C VAL A 41 13.95 11.15 6.12
N HIS A 42 14.09 11.24 7.45
CA HIS A 42 13.70 10.18 8.37
C HIS A 42 12.33 10.49 8.93
N THR A 43 11.40 9.54 8.82
CA THR A 43 10.07 9.69 9.37
C THR A 43 9.97 9.10 10.79
N THR A 44 8.95 9.50 11.53
CA THR A 44 8.65 8.93 12.84
C THR A 44 8.44 7.42 12.75
N GLY A 45 7.77 6.92 11.72
CA GLY A 45 7.59 5.49 11.48
C GLY A 45 8.90 4.73 11.23
N ASP A 46 9.94 5.38 10.69
CA ASP A 46 11.26 4.76 10.51
C ASP A 46 12.03 4.60 11.82
N LYS A 47 11.72 5.41 12.83
CA LYS A 47 12.40 5.39 14.14
C LYS A 47 11.79 4.37 15.11
N ILE A 48 10.50 4.07 14.95
CA ILE A 48 9.76 3.19 15.85
C ILE A 48 9.80 1.75 15.31
N LEU A 49 10.77 0.98 15.76
CA LEU A 49 10.95 -0.42 15.33
C LEU A 49 10.34 -1.43 16.31
N ASP A 50 10.17 -1.06 17.59
CA ASP A 50 9.95 -2.00 18.70
C ASP A 50 8.50 -2.10 19.19
N ALA A 51 7.58 -1.28 18.65
CA ALA A 51 6.17 -1.32 19.05
C ALA A 51 5.22 -1.57 17.87
N PRO A 52 4.11 -2.31 18.03
CA PRO A 52 3.09 -2.52 17.00
C PRO A 52 2.53 -1.21 16.47
N LEU A 53 2.46 -1.00 15.13
CA LEU A 53 1.91 0.23 14.54
C LEU A 53 0.47 0.48 15.00
N ALA A 54 -0.29 -0.59 15.25
CA ALA A 54 -1.63 -0.52 15.81
C ALA A 54 -1.66 0.13 17.21
N LYS A 55 -0.61 -0.03 18.03
CA LYS A 55 -0.52 0.53 19.38
C LYS A 55 0.01 1.98 19.40
N ILE A 56 0.65 2.44 18.35
CA ILE A 56 1.27 3.78 18.30
C ILE A 56 0.26 4.84 17.85
N GLY A 57 -0.90 4.45 17.33
CA GLY A 57 -2.07 5.31 17.12
C GLY A 57 -1.87 6.52 16.20
N GLY A 58 -0.92 6.49 15.27
CA GLY A 58 -0.62 7.63 14.41
C GLY A 58 -0.96 7.40 12.93
N LYS A 59 -2.00 8.08 12.43
CA LYS A 59 -2.22 8.21 10.98
C LYS A 59 -1.00 8.88 10.35
N GLY A 60 -0.55 8.35 9.22
CA GLY A 60 0.50 9.00 8.41
C GLY A 60 1.92 8.99 9.02
N LEU A 61 2.28 8.02 9.87
CA LEU A 61 3.62 7.92 10.51
C LEU A 61 4.79 7.93 9.51
N PHE A 62 4.53 7.63 8.24
CA PHE A 62 5.54 7.55 7.19
C PHE A 62 5.47 8.70 6.18
N ILE A 63 4.46 9.59 6.30
CA ILE A 63 4.20 10.62 5.29
C ILE A 63 4.20 12.04 5.86
N LYS A 64 3.89 12.25 7.14
CA LYS A 64 3.75 13.59 7.76
C LYS A 64 4.95 14.52 7.53
N GLU A 65 6.15 14.00 7.67
CA GLU A 65 7.37 14.81 7.49
C GLU A 65 7.58 15.18 6.01
N LEU A 66 7.03 14.38 5.08
CA LEU A 66 7.06 14.70 3.65
C LEU A 66 6.01 15.77 3.33
N GLU A 67 4.78 15.57 3.80
CA GLU A 67 3.66 16.52 3.66
C GLU A 67 4.02 17.90 4.22
N GLN A 68 4.67 17.94 5.40
CA GLN A 68 5.16 19.19 5.99
C GLN A 68 6.13 19.91 5.07
N ARG A 69 7.08 19.20 4.44
CA ARG A 69 8.03 19.78 3.48
C ARG A 69 7.36 20.37 2.24
N LEU A 70 6.29 19.71 1.76
CA LEU A 70 5.48 20.22 0.65
C LEU A 70 4.76 21.51 1.04
N LEU A 71 4.10 21.53 2.20
CA LEU A 71 3.37 22.70 2.71
C LEU A 71 4.27 23.88 3.00
N GLU A 72 5.49 23.65 3.52
CA GLU A 72 6.51 24.69 3.76
C GLU A 72 7.19 25.20 2.48
N GLY A 73 6.94 24.56 1.32
CA GLY A 73 7.60 24.90 0.06
C GLY A 73 9.08 24.53 0.03
N SER A 74 9.56 23.68 0.94
CA SER A 74 10.94 23.19 0.96
C SER A 74 11.14 21.96 0.05
N ALA A 75 10.05 21.38 -0.48
CA ALA A 75 10.00 20.38 -1.53
C ALA A 75 8.86 20.69 -2.51
N ASP A 76 8.92 20.13 -3.70
CA ASP A 76 7.94 20.38 -4.76
C ASP A 76 7.01 19.19 -4.95
N LEU A 77 7.52 17.97 -4.79
CA LEU A 77 6.70 16.76 -4.78
C LEU A 77 7.24 15.68 -3.82
N ALA A 78 6.36 14.73 -3.46
CA ALA A 78 6.69 13.51 -2.75
C ALA A 78 6.19 12.28 -3.50
N VAL A 79 6.87 11.14 -3.34
CA VAL A 79 6.50 9.87 -3.98
C VAL A 79 6.15 8.84 -2.93
N HIS A 80 4.96 8.24 -3.07
CA HIS A 80 4.40 7.32 -2.10
C HIS A 80 3.97 5.98 -2.72
N SER A 81 4.11 4.90 -1.97
CA SER A 81 3.30 3.71 -2.22
C SER A 81 1.86 4.01 -1.83
N MET A 82 0.91 3.88 -2.75
CA MET A 82 -0.50 4.27 -2.52
C MET A 82 -1.16 3.56 -1.33
N LYS A 83 -0.74 2.34 -1.03
CA LYS A 83 -1.23 1.59 0.14
C LYS A 83 -0.84 2.18 1.50
N ASP A 84 0.19 3.04 1.53
CA ASP A 84 0.70 3.67 2.75
C ASP A 84 0.16 5.09 2.93
N VAL A 85 -0.56 5.62 1.92
CA VAL A 85 -1.17 6.96 1.92
C VAL A 85 -2.47 6.93 2.72
N THR A 86 -2.62 7.87 3.65
CA THR A 86 -3.85 8.07 4.40
C THR A 86 -5.04 8.36 3.48
N ILE A 87 -6.25 8.08 3.95
CA ILE A 87 -7.48 8.32 3.19
C ILE A 87 -7.63 9.82 2.93
N ASP A 88 -7.48 10.63 3.97
CA ASP A 88 -7.56 12.07 3.92
C ASP A 88 -6.15 12.66 3.92
N LEU A 89 -5.90 13.54 2.95
CA LEU A 89 -4.67 14.32 2.86
C LEU A 89 -4.83 15.66 3.60
N PRO A 90 -3.74 16.26 4.06
CA PRO A 90 -3.77 17.61 4.59
C PRO A 90 -4.33 18.62 3.57
N ALA A 91 -5.07 19.62 4.06
CA ALA A 91 -5.56 20.69 3.21
C ALA A 91 -4.40 21.36 2.45
N GLY A 92 -4.59 21.55 1.15
CA GLY A 92 -3.57 22.13 0.28
C GLY A 92 -2.68 21.12 -0.44
N LEU A 93 -2.80 19.82 -0.15
CA LEU A 93 -2.08 18.75 -0.85
C LEU A 93 -3.05 17.84 -1.61
N ALA A 94 -2.55 17.25 -2.70
CA ALA A 94 -3.26 16.25 -3.50
C ALA A 94 -2.28 15.23 -4.10
N ILE A 95 -2.83 14.11 -4.56
CA ILE A 95 -2.12 13.12 -5.38
C ILE A 95 -2.76 13.11 -6.78
N PRO A 96 -2.40 14.04 -7.64
CA PRO A 96 -3.00 14.18 -8.97
C PRO A 96 -2.47 13.14 -9.98
N VAL A 97 -1.40 12.43 -9.66
CA VAL A 97 -0.74 11.49 -10.57
C VAL A 97 -0.54 10.15 -9.89
N ILE A 98 -0.99 9.10 -10.55
CA ILE A 98 -0.74 7.71 -10.15
C ILE A 98 -0.05 7.00 -11.31
N LEU A 99 1.15 6.48 -11.04
CA LEU A 99 1.96 5.77 -12.03
C LEU A 99 1.38 4.40 -12.35
N GLU A 100 1.75 3.85 -13.50
CA GLU A 100 1.44 2.46 -13.88
C GLU A 100 1.75 1.50 -12.73
N ARG A 101 0.77 0.64 -12.42
CA ARG A 101 0.81 -0.29 -11.30
C ARG A 101 1.77 -1.44 -11.60
N GLU A 102 2.67 -1.71 -10.66
CA GLU A 102 3.45 -2.95 -10.62
C GLU A 102 2.56 -4.07 -10.01
N ASP A 103 2.97 -5.32 -10.13
CA ASP A 103 2.27 -6.51 -9.64
C ASP A 103 1.63 -6.30 -8.24
N PRO A 104 0.30 -6.26 -8.14
CA PRO A 104 -0.40 -5.96 -6.88
C PRO A 104 -0.40 -7.13 -5.89
N ARG A 105 -0.02 -8.34 -6.33
CA ARG A 105 -0.09 -9.55 -5.53
C ARG A 105 0.88 -9.53 -4.35
N ASP A 106 0.60 -10.39 -3.39
CA ASP A 106 1.56 -10.71 -2.34
C ASP A 106 2.48 -11.86 -2.79
N ALA A 107 3.76 -11.74 -2.42
CA ALA A 107 4.79 -12.73 -2.69
C ALA A 107 4.98 -13.64 -1.49
N PHE A 108 4.94 -14.95 -1.71
CA PHE A 108 5.37 -15.97 -0.78
C PHE A 108 6.89 -16.16 -0.89
N ILE A 109 7.59 -15.98 0.23
CA ILE A 109 9.04 -16.07 0.31
C ILE A 109 9.41 -17.06 1.42
N SER A 110 10.17 -18.08 1.07
CA SER A 110 10.69 -19.08 1.99
C SER A 110 12.00 -19.64 1.47
N GLU A 111 12.89 -20.07 2.36
CA GLU A 111 14.12 -20.77 1.95
C GLU A 111 13.85 -22.26 1.68
N ARG A 112 12.88 -22.85 2.37
CA ARG A 112 12.67 -24.31 2.38
C ARG A 112 11.41 -24.77 1.65
N TYR A 113 10.39 -23.92 1.52
CA TYR A 113 9.09 -24.32 1.02
C TYR A 113 8.73 -23.57 -0.26
N GLY A 114 8.12 -24.27 -1.22
CA GLY A 114 7.80 -23.71 -2.54
C GLY A 114 6.48 -22.96 -2.60
N SER A 115 5.54 -23.24 -1.69
CA SER A 115 4.21 -22.64 -1.67
C SER A 115 3.63 -22.59 -0.25
N LEU A 116 2.54 -21.84 -0.10
CA LEU A 116 1.79 -21.75 1.15
C LEU A 116 1.24 -23.12 1.58
N ASP A 117 0.79 -23.92 0.61
CA ASP A 117 0.22 -25.25 0.87
C ASP A 117 1.27 -26.29 1.26
N SER A 118 2.53 -26.08 0.85
CA SER A 118 3.63 -26.98 1.21
C SER A 118 4.20 -26.75 2.63
N LEU A 119 3.70 -25.75 3.33
CA LEU A 119 4.11 -25.46 4.70
C LEU A 119 3.63 -26.54 5.67
N PRO A 120 4.48 -26.97 6.63
CA PRO A 120 4.08 -27.90 7.67
C PRO A 120 3.01 -27.31 8.59
N HIS A 121 2.33 -28.17 9.33
CA HIS A 121 1.41 -27.76 10.39
C HIS A 121 2.12 -26.84 11.39
N ARG A 122 1.45 -25.76 11.79
CA ARG A 122 1.98 -24.74 12.71
C ARG A 122 3.26 -24.03 12.23
N ALA A 123 3.47 -23.94 10.91
CA ALA A 123 4.59 -23.15 10.36
C ALA A 123 4.49 -21.68 10.78
N ARG A 124 5.64 -21.09 11.06
CA ARG A 124 5.77 -19.68 11.48
C ARG A 124 5.79 -18.76 10.27
N ILE A 125 4.75 -17.95 10.12
CA ILE A 125 4.64 -16.96 9.03
C ILE A 125 4.89 -15.56 9.55
N GLY A 126 5.85 -14.86 8.93
CA GLY A 126 6.17 -13.47 9.27
C GLY A 126 5.29 -12.47 8.52
N THR A 127 4.42 -11.78 9.24
CA THR A 127 3.69 -10.59 8.74
C THR A 127 3.11 -9.80 9.91
N SER A 128 3.14 -8.45 9.83
CA SER A 128 2.42 -7.55 10.75
C SER A 128 1.18 -6.92 10.10
N SER A 129 0.81 -7.34 8.88
CA SER A 129 -0.37 -6.84 8.18
C SER A 129 -1.61 -7.60 8.64
N LEU A 130 -2.55 -6.92 9.30
CA LEU A 130 -3.83 -7.51 9.73
C LEU A 130 -4.62 -8.09 8.56
N ARG A 131 -4.57 -7.43 7.40
CA ARG A 131 -5.16 -7.93 6.15
C ARG A 131 -4.62 -9.30 5.77
N ARG A 132 -3.30 -9.49 5.85
CA ARG A 132 -2.66 -10.78 5.54
C ARG A 132 -2.95 -11.81 6.60
N GLN A 133 -2.89 -11.43 7.88
CA GLN A 133 -3.19 -12.33 8.99
C GLN A 133 -4.59 -12.92 8.86
N CYS A 134 -5.60 -12.07 8.67
CA CYS A 134 -6.99 -12.47 8.47
C CYS A 134 -7.11 -13.53 7.35
N GLN A 135 -6.61 -13.24 6.17
CA GLN A 135 -6.74 -14.11 5.00
C GLN A 135 -5.91 -15.40 5.13
N LEU A 136 -4.70 -15.32 5.72
CA LEU A 136 -3.89 -16.50 6.01
C LEU A 136 -4.59 -17.42 7.00
N LYS A 137 -5.16 -16.87 8.08
CA LYS A 137 -5.88 -17.63 9.09
C LYS A 137 -7.16 -18.26 8.56
N ALA A 138 -7.88 -17.58 7.68
CA ALA A 138 -9.05 -18.16 7.02
C ALA A 138 -8.69 -19.33 6.09
N HIS A 139 -7.56 -19.25 5.38
CA HIS A 139 -7.10 -20.28 4.46
C HIS A 139 -6.37 -21.44 5.18
N ARG A 140 -5.53 -21.13 6.16
CA ARG A 140 -4.70 -22.07 6.95
C ARG A 140 -4.75 -21.68 8.43
N PRO A 141 -5.81 -22.09 9.18
CA PRO A 141 -5.99 -21.74 10.60
C PRO A 141 -4.86 -22.23 11.52
N ASP A 142 -4.17 -23.27 11.08
CA ASP A 142 -3.08 -23.92 11.81
C ASP A 142 -1.79 -23.08 11.86
N LEU A 143 -1.59 -22.12 10.95
CA LEU A 143 -0.35 -21.36 10.86
C LEU A 143 -0.12 -20.47 12.08
N GLU A 144 1.12 -20.38 12.54
CA GLU A 144 1.54 -19.44 13.59
C GLU A 144 1.96 -18.12 12.93
N ILE A 145 1.08 -17.11 12.98
CA ILE A 145 1.42 -15.78 12.48
C ILE A 145 2.24 -15.03 13.53
N ARG A 146 3.38 -14.49 13.11
CA ARG A 146 4.29 -13.72 13.96
C ARG A 146 4.59 -12.36 13.34
N ASP A 147 4.76 -11.36 14.20
CA ASP A 147 5.09 -10.01 13.75
C ASP A 147 6.43 -9.95 13.00
N LEU A 148 6.40 -9.33 11.82
CA LEU A 148 7.58 -9.10 10.98
C LEU A 148 7.70 -7.64 10.62
N ARG A 149 8.71 -6.97 11.17
CA ARG A 149 8.97 -5.55 10.99
C ARG A 149 10.32 -5.24 10.37
N GLY A 150 10.45 -4.00 9.91
CA GLY A 150 11.63 -3.48 9.23
C GLY A 150 11.38 -3.25 7.74
N ASN A 151 12.39 -2.77 7.03
CA ASN A 151 12.36 -2.68 5.56
C ASN A 151 12.47 -4.08 4.92
N VAL A 152 12.32 -4.16 3.60
CA VAL A 152 12.35 -5.44 2.86
C VAL A 152 13.62 -6.24 3.18
N GLY A 153 14.80 -5.61 3.14
CA GLY A 153 16.08 -6.27 3.44
C GLY A 153 16.16 -6.80 4.87
N THR A 154 15.66 -6.05 5.86
CA THR A 154 15.61 -6.50 7.25
C THR A 154 14.70 -7.72 7.41
N ARG A 155 13.54 -7.71 6.74
CA ARG A 155 12.58 -8.84 6.81
C ARG A 155 13.14 -10.10 6.17
N LEU A 156 13.83 -9.96 5.03
CA LEU A 156 14.51 -11.10 4.38
C LEU A 156 15.62 -11.67 5.29
N ARG A 157 16.42 -10.81 5.89
CA ARG A 157 17.48 -11.27 6.82
C ARG A 157 16.93 -12.05 8.02
N LYS A 158 15.79 -11.64 8.59
CA LYS A 158 15.11 -12.39 9.66
C LYS A 158 14.64 -13.76 9.18
N LEU A 159 14.17 -13.88 7.94
CA LEU A 159 13.87 -15.17 7.32
C LEU A 159 15.14 -16.01 7.20
N ASP A 160 16.25 -15.44 6.69
CA ASP A 160 17.53 -16.13 6.53
C ASP A 160 18.09 -16.62 7.86
N GLN A 161 17.82 -15.91 8.96
CA GLN A 161 18.18 -16.29 10.33
C GLN A 161 17.27 -17.39 10.91
N GLY A 162 16.26 -17.85 10.18
CA GLY A 162 15.37 -18.93 10.60
C GLY A 162 14.32 -18.53 11.64
N GLU A 163 14.07 -17.22 11.85
CA GLU A 163 13.00 -16.76 12.74
C GLU A 163 11.61 -17.18 12.23
N PHE A 164 11.49 -17.35 10.91
CA PHE A 164 10.25 -17.70 10.21
C PHE A 164 10.48 -18.86 9.23
N ASP A 165 9.43 -19.63 8.97
CA ASP A 165 9.44 -20.66 7.95
C ASP A 165 9.10 -20.07 6.56
N ALA A 166 8.28 -19.01 6.55
CA ALA A 166 8.04 -18.17 5.39
C ALA A 166 7.66 -16.73 5.81
N ILE A 167 7.75 -15.79 4.88
CA ILE A 167 7.27 -14.42 5.04
C ILE A 167 6.43 -14.01 3.84
N ILE A 168 5.47 -13.10 4.07
CA ILE A 168 4.63 -12.55 3.00
C ILE A 168 4.95 -11.07 2.82
N LEU A 169 5.38 -10.72 1.60
CA LEU A 169 5.70 -9.34 1.21
C LEU A 169 4.90 -8.93 -0.03
N ALA A 170 4.73 -7.62 -0.26
CA ALA A 170 4.18 -7.14 -1.52
C ALA A 170 5.18 -7.40 -2.66
N ALA A 171 4.76 -8.09 -3.70
CA ALA A 171 5.59 -8.45 -4.85
C ALA A 171 6.27 -7.23 -5.48
N ALA A 172 5.53 -6.12 -5.67
CA ALA A 172 6.06 -4.87 -6.18
C ALA A 172 7.29 -4.36 -5.41
N GLY A 173 7.28 -4.45 -4.07
CA GLY A 173 8.40 -4.00 -3.25
C GLY A 173 9.65 -4.88 -3.41
N VAL A 174 9.46 -6.18 -3.55
CA VAL A 174 10.56 -7.16 -3.76
C VAL A 174 11.16 -7.00 -5.16
N LYS A 175 10.31 -6.85 -6.19
CA LYS A 175 10.73 -6.65 -7.59
C LYS A 175 11.48 -5.33 -7.77
N ARG A 176 11.01 -4.23 -7.19
CA ARG A 176 11.65 -2.90 -7.25
C ARG A 176 13.05 -2.88 -6.65
N LEU A 177 13.34 -3.75 -5.72
CA LEU A 177 14.67 -3.91 -5.12
C LEU A 177 15.53 -4.98 -5.80
N ASP A 178 15.09 -5.49 -6.97
CA ASP A 178 15.77 -6.55 -7.72
C ASP A 178 15.98 -7.85 -6.92
N LEU A 179 15.02 -8.15 -6.03
CA LEU A 179 15.03 -9.33 -5.17
C LEU A 179 14.02 -10.41 -5.62
N HIS A 180 13.62 -10.35 -6.89
CA HIS A 180 12.60 -11.26 -7.46
C HIS A 180 13.00 -12.75 -7.38
N ALA A 181 14.29 -13.07 -7.40
CA ALA A 181 14.79 -14.44 -7.20
C ALA A 181 14.44 -15.06 -5.84
N ARG A 182 14.08 -14.23 -4.84
CA ARG A 182 13.64 -14.68 -3.50
C ARG A 182 12.18 -15.13 -3.49
N ILE A 183 11.39 -14.77 -4.49
CA ILE A 183 9.97 -15.11 -4.58
C ILE A 183 9.83 -16.56 -4.99
N LYS A 184 9.19 -17.39 -4.16
CA LYS A 184 8.86 -18.80 -4.48
C LYS A 184 7.50 -18.93 -5.19
N GLY A 185 6.59 -18.01 -4.91
CA GLY A 185 5.28 -17.96 -5.54
C GLY A 185 4.56 -16.64 -5.30
N TYR A 186 3.59 -16.35 -6.14
CA TYR A 186 2.67 -15.24 -5.99
C TYR A 186 1.34 -15.77 -5.47
N LEU A 187 0.81 -15.14 -4.43
CA LEU A 187 -0.49 -15.49 -3.90
C LEU A 187 -1.58 -14.90 -4.81
N ALA A 188 -2.41 -15.79 -5.36
CA ALA A 188 -3.54 -15.37 -6.20
C ALA A 188 -4.51 -14.48 -5.39
N PRO A 189 -5.17 -13.48 -6.01
CA PRO A 189 -6.12 -12.61 -5.31
C PRO A 189 -7.28 -13.36 -4.63
N GLU A 190 -7.60 -14.57 -5.07
CA GLU A 190 -8.61 -15.46 -4.48
C GLU A 190 -8.16 -16.00 -3.12
N ILE A 191 -6.84 -16.10 -2.88
CA ILE A 191 -6.25 -16.55 -1.62
C ILE A 191 -5.86 -15.34 -0.77
N MET A 192 -5.32 -14.30 -1.41
CA MET A 192 -4.78 -13.11 -0.75
C MET A 192 -5.13 -11.87 -1.55
N LEU A 193 -6.33 -11.32 -1.31
CA LEU A 193 -6.74 -10.07 -1.94
C LEU A 193 -5.78 -8.94 -1.52
N PRO A 194 -5.21 -8.18 -2.49
CA PRO A 194 -4.23 -7.13 -2.22
C PRO A 194 -4.73 -6.03 -1.28
N ALA A 195 -3.80 -5.28 -0.70
CA ALA A 195 -4.14 -4.02 -0.03
C ALA A 195 -4.58 -2.98 -1.07
N ILE A 196 -5.48 -2.10 -0.67
CA ILE A 196 -5.89 -0.92 -1.45
C ILE A 196 -4.66 -0.16 -1.91
N GLY A 197 -4.55 0.11 -3.21
CA GLY A 197 -3.42 0.78 -3.83
C GLY A 197 -2.10 -0.02 -3.85
N GLN A 198 -2.09 -1.31 -3.51
CA GLN A 198 -0.86 -2.10 -3.54
C GLN A 198 -0.30 -2.18 -4.97
N GLY A 199 1.00 -1.94 -5.12
CA GLY A 199 1.68 -1.90 -6.41
C GLY A 199 1.71 -0.53 -7.08
N ALA A 200 0.76 0.36 -6.80
CA ALA A 200 0.69 1.71 -7.35
C ALA A 200 1.58 2.69 -6.59
N LEU A 201 2.15 3.65 -7.31
CA LEU A 201 2.87 4.81 -6.77
C LEU A 201 2.07 6.07 -7.07
N GLY A 202 1.92 6.93 -6.06
CA GLY A 202 1.32 8.25 -6.21
C GLY A 202 2.35 9.36 -6.07
N ILE A 203 2.16 10.43 -6.81
CA ILE A 203 2.93 11.66 -6.69
C ILE A 203 2.07 12.69 -5.99
N GLU A 204 2.51 13.14 -4.82
CA GLU A 204 1.84 14.17 -4.02
C GLU A 204 2.52 15.52 -4.23
N CYS A 205 1.69 16.56 -4.38
CA CYS A 205 2.15 17.95 -4.50
C CYS A 205 1.11 18.92 -3.94
N ARG A 206 1.42 20.22 -3.94
CA ARG A 206 0.47 21.28 -3.58
C ARG A 206 -0.60 21.42 -4.66
N VAL A 207 -1.86 21.59 -4.26
CA VAL A 207 -3.01 21.74 -5.19
C VAL A 207 -2.96 23.04 -6.01
N ALA A 208 -2.27 24.08 -5.51
CA ALA A 208 -2.18 25.39 -6.17
C ALA A 208 -0.87 25.56 -6.97
N ASP A 209 -0.08 24.51 -7.15
CA ASP A 209 1.22 24.58 -7.83
C ASP A 209 1.07 24.12 -9.30
N GLU A 210 0.42 24.97 -10.11
CA GLU A 210 0.17 24.65 -11.51
C GLU A 210 1.42 24.24 -12.31
N PRO A 211 2.59 24.91 -12.17
CA PRO A 211 3.80 24.46 -12.87
C PRO A 211 4.23 23.04 -12.51
N VAL A 212 4.07 22.63 -11.24
CA VAL A 212 4.35 21.26 -10.80
C VAL A 212 3.32 20.30 -11.37
N LEU A 213 2.02 20.65 -11.33
CA LEU A 213 0.93 19.84 -11.87
C LEU A 213 1.14 19.56 -13.36
N GLU A 214 1.42 20.56 -14.17
CA GLU A 214 1.70 20.41 -15.61
C GLU A 214 2.93 19.53 -15.85
N LEU A 215 3.97 19.66 -15.04
CA LEU A 215 5.20 18.90 -15.17
C LEU A 215 4.99 17.40 -14.92
N ILE A 216 4.18 17.03 -13.93
CA ILE A 216 3.98 15.64 -13.52
C ILE A 216 2.83 14.93 -14.24
N GLN A 217 1.87 15.69 -14.81
CA GLN A 217 0.67 15.13 -15.46
C GLN A 217 0.98 14.06 -16.54
N PRO A 218 2.03 14.18 -17.37
CA PRO A 218 2.37 13.14 -18.35
C PRO A 218 2.77 11.80 -17.74
N LEU A 219 3.00 11.72 -16.45
CA LEU A 219 3.31 10.47 -15.74
C LEU A 219 2.07 9.72 -15.28
N ASP A 220 0.87 10.33 -15.36
CA ASP A 220 -0.35 9.69 -14.90
C ASP A 220 -0.75 8.52 -15.80
N HIS A 221 -1.02 7.38 -15.18
CA HIS A 221 -1.53 6.20 -15.87
C HIS A 221 -3.03 6.06 -15.56
N SER A 222 -3.86 6.49 -16.48
CA SER A 222 -5.31 6.65 -16.31
C SER A 222 -5.99 5.37 -15.80
N ASP A 223 -5.63 4.20 -16.32
CA ASP A 223 -6.23 2.93 -15.92
C ASP A 223 -5.90 2.58 -14.47
N THR A 224 -4.64 2.77 -14.06
CA THR A 224 -4.25 2.57 -12.66
C THR A 224 -4.91 3.61 -11.76
N HIS A 225 -5.00 4.85 -12.21
CA HIS A 225 -5.62 5.94 -11.47
C HIS A 225 -7.08 5.61 -11.16
N LEU A 226 -7.87 5.24 -12.16
CA LEU A 226 -9.27 4.83 -12.00
C LEU A 226 -9.42 3.65 -11.03
N CYS A 227 -8.58 2.63 -11.16
CA CYS A 227 -8.58 1.49 -10.25
C CYS A 227 -8.31 1.93 -8.79
N VAL A 228 -7.31 2.78 -8.57
CA VAL A 228 -6.96 3.26 -7.22
C VAL A 228 -8.05 4.18 -6.66
N VAL A 229 -8.69 5.00 -7.48
CA VAL A 229 -9.85 5.82 -7.07
C VAL A 229 -10.97 4.92 -6.53
N ALA A 230 -11.35 3.87 -7.27
CA ALA A 230 -12.38 2.93 -6.85
C ALA A 230 -12.00 2.21 -5.54
N GLU A 231 -10.77 1.72 -5.44
CA GLU A 231 -10.26 1.06 -4.24
C GLU A 231 -10.26 1.99 -3.02
N ARG A 232 -9.81 3.24 -3.18
CA ARG A 232 -9.80 4.24 -2.11
C ARG A 232 -11.20 4.69 -1.70
N ALA A 233 -12.16 4.70 -2.62
CA ALA A 233 -13.56 4.98 -2.31
C ALA A 233 -14.15 3.91 -1.36
N VAL A 234 -13.81 2.62 -1.57
CA VAL A 234 -14.16 1.55 -0.60
C VAL A 234 -13.60 1.87 0.77
N SER A 235 -12.29 2.14 0.85
CA SER A 235 -11.62 2.42 2.13
C SER A 235 -12.20 3.64 2.85
N ARG A 236 -12.45 4.72 2.10
CA ARG A 236 -13.04 5.95 2.65
C ARG A 236 -14.41 5.68 3.25
N ARG A 237 -15.26 4.93 2.55
CA ARG A 237 -16.62 4.66 3.01
C ARG A 237 -16.67 3.67 4.17
N LEU A 238 -15.74 2.73 4.25
CA LEU A 238 -15.61 1.78 5.36
C LEU A 238 -14.85 2.36 6.57
N TYR A 239 -14.42 3.65 6.51
CA TYR A 239 -13.55 4.24 7.53
C TYR A 239 -12.28 3.40 7.81
N GLY A 240 -11.86 2.65 6.78
CA GLY A 240 -10.77 1.70 6.88
C GLY A 240 -9.42 2.41 6.89
N ASP A 241 -8.78 2.38 8.06
CA ASP A 241 -7.36 2.71 8.22
C ASP A 241 -6.52 1.43 8.17
N CYS A 242 -5.19 1.54 8.16
CA CYS A 242 -4.25 0.42 8.22
C CYS A 242 -4.41 -0.50 9.44
N GLN A 243 -5.30 -0.16 10.36
CA GLN A 243 -5.57 -0.88 11.60
C GLN A 243 -6.71 -1.90 11.50
N VAL A 244 -7.31 -2.09 10.34
CA VAL A 244 -8.37 -3.08 10.14
C VAL A 244 -7.98 -4.07 9.04
N PRO A 245 -8.43 -5.33 9.12
CA PRO A 245 -8.23 -6.33 8.06
C PRO A 245 -9.09 -6.01 6.83
N LEU A 246 -8.69 -4.97 6.10
CA LEU A 246 -9.33 -4.49 4.88
C LEU A 246 -8.45 -4.82 3.67
N ALA A 247 -9.05 -5.41 2.64
CA ALA A 247 -8.45 -5.59 1.33
C ALA A 247 -9.34 -5.01 0.25
N GLY A 248 -8.73 -4.60 -0.87
CA GLY A 248 -9.47 -4.15 -2.05
C GLY A 248 -8.57 -4.09 -3.26
N HIS A 249 -9.10 -4.54 -4.39
CA HIS A 249 -8.37 -4.56 -5.66
C HIS A 249 -9.32 -4.37 -6.82
N ALA A 250 -8.98 -3.41 -7.67
CA ALA A 250 -9.68 -3.13 -8.91
C ALA A 250 -8.81 -3.45 -10.13
N GLU A 251 -9.46 -3.94 -11.17
CA GLU A 251 -8.87 -4.23 -12.47
C GLU A 251 -9.78 -3.69 -13.58
N LEU A 252 -9.17 -3.16 -14.65
CA LEU A 252 -9.89 -2.80 -15.86
C LEU A 252 -9.79 -3.94 -16.86
N ILE A 253 -10.93 -4.51 -17.24
CA ILE A 253 -11.03 -5.61 -18.21
C ILE A 253 -12.05 -5.19 -19.26
N GLU A 254 -11.61 -5.08 -20.53
CA GLU A 254 -12.47 -4.71 -21.67
C GLU A 254 -13.29 -3.43 -21.43
N GLY A 255 -12.68 -2.42 -20.81
CA GLY A 255 -13.31 -1.12 -20.53
C GLY A 255 -14.30 -1.11 -19.37
N LYS A 256 -14.41 -2.22 -18.63
CA LYS A 256 -15.20 -2.31 -17.40
C LYS A 256 -14.27 -2.41 -16.18
N LEU A 257 -14.64 -1.74 -15.13
CA LEU A 257 -13.97 -1.83 -13.85
C LEU A 257 -14.57 -3.01 -13.07
N PHE A 258 -13.69 -3.91 -12.62
CA PHE A 258 -14.00 -4.99 -11.70
C PHE A 258 -13.34 -4.70 -10.37
N LEU A 259 -14.11 -4.59 -9.31
CA LEU A 259 -13.65 -4.27 -7.97
C LEU A 259 -14.05 -5.35 -6.99
N ARG A 260 -13.07 -5.85 -6.24
CA ARG A 260 -13.27 -6.79 -5.12
C ARG A 260 -12.82 -6.15 -3.83
N ALA A 261 -13.53 -6.41 -2.74
CA ALA A 261 -13.12 -5.96 -1.41
C ALA A 261 -13.54 -6.98 -0.34
N LEU A 262 -12.85 -6.95 0.79
CA LEU A 262 -13.21 -7.71 1.98
C LEU A 262 -12.86 -6.96 3.25
N VAL A 263 -13.62 -7.25 4.31
CA VAL A 263 -13.33 -6.93 5.71
C VAL A 263 -13.46 -8.21 6.51
N GLY A 264 -12.57 -8.47 7.47
CA GLY A 264 -12.68 -9.68 8.27
C GLY A 264 -12.13 -9.53 9.69
N ARG A 265 -12.29 -10.58 10.49
CA ARG A 265 -11.64 -10.72 11.80
C ARG A 265 -10.18 -11.07 11.63
N ILE A 266 -9.33 -10.62 12.54
CA ILE A 266 -7.88 -10.87 12.48
C ILE A 266 -7.57 -12.37 12.51
N ASP A 267 -8.36 -13.15 13.25
CA ASP A 267 -8.22 -14.61 13.36
C ASP A 267 -8.77 -15.39 12.17
N GLY A 268 -9.35 -14.70 11.18
CA GLY A 268 -9.90 -15.30 9.97
C GLY A 268 -11.23 -16.06 10.15
N SER A 269 -11.84 -16.01 11.33
CA SER A 269 -13.09 -16.73 11.65
C SER A 269 -14.30 -16.20 10.87
N GLU A 270 -14.29 -14.94 10.49
CA GLU A 270 -15.34 -14.28 9.74
C GLU A 270 -14.75 -13.31 8.73
N ILE A 271 -15.20 -13.39 7.46
CA ILE A 271 -14.84 -12.47 6.38
C ILE A 271 -16.08 -12.09 5.60
N VAL A 272 -16.39 -10.82 5.54
CA VAL A 272 -17.40 -10.26 4.64
C VAL A 272 -16.66 -9.80 3.38
N HIS A 273 -16.94 -10.45 2.24
CA HIS A 273 -16.33 -10.12 0.95
C HIS A 273 -17.39 -9.79 -0.09
N GLY A 274 -17.05 -8.96 -1.04
CA GLY A 274 -17.93 -8.57 -2.13
C GLY A 274 -17.18 -8.20 -3.39
N GLN A 275 -17.94 -8.12 -4.47
CA GLN A 275 -17.42 -7.69 -5.76
C GLN A 275 -18.50 -6.92 -6.52
N ILE A 276 -18.07 -5.96 -7.34
CA ILE A 276 -18.93 -5.20 -8.23
C ILE A 276 -18.22 -4.96 -9.56
N SER A 277 -18.97 -4.81 -10.62
CA SER A 277 -18.44 -4.38 -11.93
C SER A 277 -19.32 -3.35 -12.56
N GLY A 278 -18.72 -2.43 -13.34
CA GLY A 278 -19.46 -1.40 -14.03
C GLY A 278 -18.57 -0.56 -14.96
N PRO A 279 -19.14 0.49 -15.56
CA PRO A 279 -18.38 1.41 -16.40
C PRO A 279 -17.23 2.05 -15.62
N GLN A 280 -16.04 2.13 -16.23
CA GLN A 280 -14.86 2.75 -15.59
C GLN A 280 -15.09 4.23 -15.21
N ALA A 281 -15.96 4.93 -15.91
CA ALA A 281 -16.30 6.32 -15.59
C ALA A 281 -16.95 6.49 -14.21
N ASN A 282 -17.51 5.41 -13.64
CA ASN A 282 -18.17 5.40 -12.34
C ASN A 282 -17.28 4.75 -11.27
N ALA A 283 -15.96 4.91 -11.38
CA ALA A 283 -15.00 4.22 -10.49
C ALA A 283 -15.24 4.53 -8.99
N GLU A 284 -15.47 5.78 -8.63
CA GLU A 284 -15.72 6.19 -7.26
C GLU A 284 -17.07 5.67 -6.76
N GLU A 285 -18.14 5.82 -7.56
CA GLU A 285 -19.49 5.33 -7.23
C GLU A 285 -19.53 3.82 -7.04
N LEU A 286 -18.80 3.06 -7.86
CA LEU A 286 -18.67 1.62 -7.71
C LEU A 286 -17.97 1.27 -6.39
N GLY A 287 -16.94 2.02 -6.02
CA GLY A 287 -16.27 1.83 -4.73
C GLY A 287 -17.19 2.08 -3.55
N ILE A 288 -17.97 3.17 -3.60
CA ILE A 288 -18.96 3.51 -2.55
C ILE A 288 -20.05 2.42 -2.49
N ALA A 289 -20.60 2.01 -3.65
CA ALA A 289 -21.65 1.01 -3.71
C ALA A 289 -21.20 -0.35 -3.15
N LEU A 290 -19.96 -0.78 -3.45
CA LEU A 290 -19.41 -2.01 -2.89
C LEU A 290 -19.24 -1.90 -1.36
N ALA A 291 -18.77 -0.77 -0.86
CA ALA A 291 -18.62 -0.55 0.57
C ALA A 291 -19.97 -0.60 1.31
N GLU A 292 -21.02 -0.01 0.74
CA GLU A 292 -22.38 -0.07 1.29
C GLU A 292 -22.92 -1.50 1.32
N ASP A 293 -22.68 -2.27 0.26
CA ASP A 293 -23.05 -3.69 0.23
C ASP A 293 -22.33 -4.46 1.37
N LEU A 294 -21.03 -4.27 1.55
CA LEU A 294 -20.28 -4.90 2.64
C LEU A 294 -20.81 -4.50 4.02
N LEU A 295 -21.10 -3.20 4.23
CA LEU A 295 -21.68 -2.69 5.49
C LEU A 295 -23.03 -3.35 5.80
N SER A 296 -23.89 -3.49 4.79
CA SER A 296 -25.21 -4.11 4.94
C SER A 296 -25.14 -5.59 5.29
N ARG A 297 -24.03 -6.27 4.92
CA ARG A 297 -23.79 -7.71 5.16
C ARG A 297 -22.92 -8.02 6.38
N GLY A 298 -22.75 -7.05 7.29
CA GLY A 298 -22.11 -7.28 8.58
C GLY A 298 -20.72 -6.64 8.75
N ALA A 299 -20.10 -6.08 7.70
CA ALA A 299 -18.82 -5.41 7.83
C ALA A 299 -18.83 -4.27 8.86
N LYS A 300 -20.00 -3.60 9.06
CA LYS A 300 -20.16 -2.56 10.07
C LYS A 300 -19.86 -3.08 11.48
N THR A 301 -20.46 -4.20 11.87
CA THR A 301 -20.26 -4.81 13.19
C THR A 301 -18.81 -5.20 13.40
N LEU A 302 -18.16 -5.83 12.37
CA LEU A 302 -16.75 -6.20 12.44
C LEU A 302 -15.84 -4.99 12.65
N LEU A 303 -16.10 -3.88 11.96
CA LEU A 303 -15.31 -2.65 12.09
C LEU A 303 -15.51 -2.00 13.46
N GLU A 304 -16.74 -1.96 14.00
CA GLU A 304 -17.06 -1.40 15.32
C GLU A 304 -16.36 -2.19 16.43
N GLU A 305 -16.37 -3.52 16.39
CA GLU A 305 -15.68 -4.38 17.35
C GLU A 305 -14.16 -4.15 17.32
N LEU A 306 -13.53 -4.15 16.12
CA LEU A 306 -12.10 -3.90 15.95
C LEU A 306 -11.68 -2.52 16.50
N MET A 307 -12.54 -1.49 16.33
CA MET A 307 -12.29 -0.15 16.87
C MET A 307 -12.43 -0.09 18.39
N GLN A 308 -13.28 -0.94 18.99
CA GLN A 308 -13.43 -1.03 20.45
C GLN A 308 -12.24 -1.74 21.07
N ASP A 309 -11.79 -2.84 20.49
CA ASP A 309 -10.61 -3.60 20.94
C ASP A 309 -9.34 -2.73 20.90
N ALA A 310 -9.19 -1.90 19.87
CA ALA A 310 -8.06 -0.97 19.74
C ALA A 310 -8.07 0.19 20.78
N LYS A 311 -9.23 0.49 21.40
CA LYS A 311 -9.37 1.54 22.43
C LYS A 311 -9.30 1.00 23.84
N GLY A 312 -9.50 -0.30 24.02
CA GLY A 312 -9.56 -0.98 25.34
C GLY A 312 -8.21 -1.53 25.81
N GLU A 313 -7.18 -1.50 24.96
CA GLU A 313 -5.78 -1.80 25.28
C GLU A 313 -4.96 -0.50 25.48
#